data_5c9aec87df3b056a25e79eb72ae92d8b
#
_entry.id   5c9aec87df3b056a25e79eb72ae92d8b
#
_cell.length_a   1.000
_cell.length_b   1.000
_cell.length_c   1.000
_cell.angle_alpha   90.00
_cell.angle_beta   90.00
_cell.angle_gamma   90.00
#
_symmetry.space_group_name_H-M   'P 1'
#
loop_
_entity.id
_entity.type
_entity.pdbx_description
1 polymer ?
#
loop_
_entity_poly.entity_id
_entity_poly.type
_entity_poly.pdbx_seq_one_letter_code
_entity_poly.pdbx_strand_id
1 'polypeptide(L)'
;MTARPDDSDPALAELTRRIGGHVRALRRARGLPRRVLSEISGVSERYLAQLESGNGNVTVGILHRLSLVFGCAVEDLVAGGARPNTEKGHRLALLGVRGGGKTTLGAAISAARGVPFIEMSSQIEMVSGMDVGEVI
;
A
#
# COMPACT_ATOMS: atom_id res chain seq x y z
N MET A 1 -25.76 32.93 -5.83
CA MET A 1 -26.38 31.68 -6.32
C MET A 1 -25.23 30.77 -6.75
N THR A 2 -24.67 30.08 -5.77
CA THR A 2 -23.53 29.14 -5.98
C THR A 2 -24.08 27.85 -6.54
N ALA A 3 -23.73 27.57 -7.81
CA ALA A 3 -24.01 26.27 -8.42
C ALA A 3 -23.41 25.16 -7.54
N ARG A 4 -24.25 24.16 -7.16
CA ARG A 4 -23.72 22.90 -6.64
C ARG A 4 -22.73 22.35 -7.66
N PRO A 5 -21.58 21.81 -7.21
CA PRO A 5 -20.75 21.05 -8.13
C PRO A 5 -21.63 19.95 -8.72
N ASP A 6 -21.80 19.99 -10.03
CA ASP A 6 -22.64 19.09 -10.80
C ASP A 6 -22.05 17.66 -10.66
N ASP A 7 -22.90 16.65 -10.38
CA ASP A 7 -22.52 15.24 -10.39
C ASP A 7 -22.00 14.75 -11.77
N SER A 8 -21.91 15.65 -12.71
CA SER A 8 -21.47 15.47 -14.10
C SER A 8 -20.00 15.88 -14.33
N ASP A 9 -19.21 16.16 -13.29
CA ASP A 9 -17.78 16.49 -13.49
C ASP A 9 -17.04 15.26 -14.04
N PRO A 10 -16.55 15.30 -15.28
CA PRO A 10 -15.85 14.18 -15.92
C PRO A 10 -14.57 13.79 -15.17
N ALA A 11 -13.93 14.73 -14.48
CA ALA A 11 -12.75 14.47 -13.66
C ALA A 11 -13.12 13.66 -12.42
N LEU A 12 -14.25 13.97 -11.77
CA LEU A 12 -14.76 13.22 -10.63
C LEU A 12 -15.19 11.81 -11.06
N ALA A 13 -15.87 11.67 -12.18
CA ALA A 13 -16.27 10.36 -12.72
C ALA A 13 -15.04 9.48 -13.03
N GLU A 14 -13.99 10.04 -13.61
CA GLU A 14 -12.74 9.34 -13.90
C GLU A 14 -12.03 8.92 -12.59
N LEU A 15 -11.97 9.83 -11.61
CA LEU A 15 -11.40 9.53 -10.29
C LEU A 15 -12.15 8.37 -9.61
N THR A 16 -13.48 8.41 -9.60
CA THR A 16 -14.34 7.38 -9.01
C THR A 16 -14.14 6.02 -9.69
N ARG A 17 -14.05 6.01 -11.02
CA ARG A 17 -13.79 4.80 -11.81
C ARG A 17 -12.42 4.21 -11.48
N ARG A 18 -11.39 5.04 -11.36
CA ARG A 18 -10.03 4.63 -11.00
C ARG A 18 -9.98 4.04 -9.59
N ILE A 19 -10.59 4.70 -8.61
CA ILE A 19 -10.70 4.19 -7.23
C ILE A 19 -11.41 2.84 -7.21
N GLY A 20 -12.55 2.72 -7.87
CA GLY A 20 -13.32 1.48 -7.92
C GLY A 20 -12.55 0.33 -8.56
N GLY A 21 -11.85 0.60 -9.66
CA GLY A 21 -10.98 -0.37 -10.33
C GLY A 21 -9.85 -0.85 -9.42
N HIS A 22 -9.26 0.05 -8.64
CA HIS A 22 -8.19 -0.28 -7.71
C HIS A 22 -8.69 -1.13 -6.53
N VAL A 23 -9.82 -0.77 -5.92
CA VAL A 23 -10.48 -1.57 -4.87
C VAL A 23 -10.78 -2.97 -5.38
N ARG A 24 -11.31 -3.10 -6.60
CA ARG A 24 -11.57 -4.41 -7.24
C ARG A 24 -10.29 -5.21 -7.44
N ALA A 25 -9.20 -4.58 -7.88
CA ALA A 25 -7.91 -5.23 -8.08
C ALA A 25 -7.33 -5.73 -6.74
N LEU A 26 -7.33 -4.91 -5.69
CA LEU A 26 -6.87 -5.29 -4.36
C LEU A 26 -7.68 -6.45 -3.77
N ARG A 27 -9.01 -6.40 -3.91
CA ARG A 27 -9.89 -7.49 -3.46
C ARG A 27 -9.56 -8.80 -4.16
N ARG A 28 -9.43 -8.77 -5.49
CA ARG A 28 -9.11 -9.95 -6.30
C ARG A 28 -7.72 -10.52 -5.99
N ALA A 29 -6.74 -9.65 -5.82
CA ALA A 29 -5.37 -10.04 -5.47
C ALA A 29 -5.30 -10.80 -4.12
N ARG A 30 -6.26 -10.53 -3.23
CA ARG A 30 -6.41 -11.24 -1.93
C ARG A 30 -7.37 -12.42 -1.99
N GLY A 31 -7.92 -12.76 -3.14
CA GLY A 31 -8.89 -13.84 -3.29
C GLY A 31 -10.21 -13.61 -2.54
N LEU A 32 -10.56 -12.37 -2.20
CA LEU A 32 -11.73 -12.04 -1.40
C LEU A 32 -13.01 -11.95 -2.27
N PRO A 33 -14.05 -12.79 -2.02
CA PRO A 33 -15.38 -12.54 -2.54
C PRO A 33 -15.94 -11.21 -2.00
N ARG A 34 -16.85 -10.53 -2.77
CA ARG A 34 -17.47 -9.29 -2.28
C ARG A 34 -18.23 -9.48 -0.97
N ARG A 35 -18.90 -10.64 -0.80
CA ARG A 35 -19.60 -10.98 0.44
C ARG A 35 -18.63 -10.93 1.64
N VAL A 36 -17.49 -11.57 1.54
CA VAL A 36 -16.49 -11.56 2.62
C VAL A 36 -15.95 -10.15 2.87
N LEU A 37 -15.64 -9.40 1.81
CA LEU A 37 -15.21 -8.00 1.96
C LEU A 37 -16.29 -7.15 2.64
N SER A 38 -17.58 -7.38 2.31
CA SER A 38 -18.73 -6.72 2.95
C SER A 38 -18.78 -7.01 4.46
N GLU A 39 -18.65 -8.28 4.83
CA GLU A 39 -18.70 -8.72 6.22
C GLU A 39 -17.57 -8.09 7.07
N ILE A 40 -16.35 -8.08 6.57
CA ILE A 40 -15.19 -7.56 7.33
C ILE A 40 -15.04 -6.05 7.30
N SER A 41 -15.51 -5.36 6.23
CA SER A 41 -15.43 -3.90 6.11
C SER A 41 -16.65 -3.18 6.65
N GLY A 42 -17.77 -3.89 6.83
CA GLY A 42 -19.08 -3.30 7.14
C GLY A 42 -19.66 -2.45 6.00
N VAL A 43 -19.17 -2.60 4.76
CA VAL A 43 -19.69 -1.95 3.55
C VAL A 43 -20.56 -2.93 2.80
N SER A 44 -21.83 -2.56 2.47
CA SER A 44 -22.74 -3.50 1.83
C SER A 44 -22.23 -4.01 0.47
N GLU A 45 -22.54 -5.26 0.12
CA GLU A 45 -22.17 -5.85 -1.17
C GLU A 45 -22.66 -5.03 -2.38
N ARG A 46 -23.87 -4.49 -2.27
CA ARG A 46 -24.46 -3.63 -3.30
C ARG A 46 -23.58 -2.38 -3.50
N TYR A 47 -23.17 -1.74 -2.40
CA TYR A 47 -22.31 -0.57 -2.48
C TYR A 47 -20.94 -0.92 -3.06
N LEU A 48 -20.34 -2.03 -2.63
CA LEU A 48 -19.07 -2.52 -3.19
C LEU A 48 -19.19 -2.78 -4.70
N ALA A 49 -20.31 -3.35 -5.16
CA ALA A 49 -20.52 -3.56 -6.59
C ALA A 49 -20.60 -2.24 -7.37
N GLN A 50 -21.31 -1.24 -6.84
CA GLN A 50 -21.38 0.10 -7.43
C GLN A 50 -20.04 0.80 -7.41
N LEU A 51 -19.30 0.75 -6.30
CA LEU A 51 -17.95 1.31 -6.19
C LEU A 51 -17.01 0.68 -7.23
N GLU A 52 -16.96 -0.64 -7.30
CA GLU A 52 -16.08 -1.38 -8.22
C GLU A 52 -16.45 -1.19 -9.71
N SER A 53 -17.66 -0.77 -10.01
CA SER A 53 -18.10 -0.40 -11.37
C SER A 53 -17.84 1.08 -11.72
N GLY A 54 -17.37 1.88 -10.74
CA GLY A 54 -17.14 3.31 -10.91
C GLY A 54 -18.39 4.18 -10.85
N ASN A 55 -19.53 3.62 -10.40
CA ASN A 55 -20.83 4.32 -10.34
C ASN A 55 -21.22 4.72 -8.91
N GLY A 56 -20.35 4.52 -7.93
CA GLY A 56 -20.63 4.80 -6.52
C GLY A 56 -20.11 6.17 -6.11
N ASN A 57 -20.87 6.89 -5.30
CA ASN A 57 -20.38 8.10 -4.66
C ASN A 57 -19.43 7.72 -3.50
N VAL A 58 -18.14 7.93 -3.69
CA VAL A 58 -17.11 7.47 -2.77
C VAL A 58 -16.96 8.45 -1.60
N THR A 59 -17.22 7.99 -0.38
CA THR A 59 -16.99 8.79 0.81
C THR A 59 -15.68 8.43 1.50
N VAL A 60 -15.06 9.39 2.19
CA VAL A 60 -13.82 9.16 2.97
C VAL A 60 -14.01 8.06 4.00
N GLY A 61 -15.20 7.98 4.64
CA GLY A 61 -15.49 6.94 5.62
C GLY A 61 -15.48 5.52 5.02
N ILE A 62 -15.98 5.35 3.80
CA ILE A 62 -15.92 4.06 3.08
C ILE A 62 -14.46 3.72 2.71
N LEU A 63 -13.72 4.70 2.19
CA LEU A 63 -12.30 4.50 1.86
C LEU A 63 -11.50 4.11 3.10
N HIS A 64 -11.72 4.75 4.24
CA HIS A 64 -11.07 4.40 5.49
C HIS A 64 -11.34 2.96 5.93
N ARG A 65 -12.62 2.51 5.88
CA ARG A 65 -12.96 1.11 6.21
C ARG A 65 -12.26 0.11 5.29
N LEU A 66 -12.24 0.39 3.99
CA LEU A 66 -11.58 -0.46 3.01
C LEU A 66 -10.05 -0.45 3.18
N SER A 67 -9.46 0.70 3.51
CA SER A 67 -8.01 0.82 3.75
C SER A 67 -7.55 -0.03 4.94
N LEU A 68 -8.35 -0.09 6.02
CA LEU A 68 -8.09 -0.97 7.16
C LEU A 68 -8.07 -2.45 6.76
N VAL A 69 -9.04 -2.89 5.97
CA VAL A 69 -9.11 -4.28 5.49
C VAL A 69 -7.94 -4.61 4.55
N PHE A 70 -7.58 -3.66 3.69
CA PHE A 70 -6.48 -3.85 2.76
C PHE A 70 -5.09 -3.56 3.36
N GLY A 71 -4.99 -3.06 4.58
CA GLY A 71 -3.71 -2.74 5.21
C GLY A 71 -2.91 -1.70 4.42
N CYS A 72 -3.58 -0.70 3.85
CA CYS A 72 -2.99 0.38 3.07
C CYS A 72 -3.48 1.75 3.54
N ALA A 73 -2.85 2.83 3.13
CA ALA A 73 -3.34 4.17 3.41
C ALA A 73 -4.53 4.54 2.52
N VAL A 74 -5.39 5.47 2.99
CA VAL A 74 -6.53 5.97 2.20
C VAL A 74 -6.04 6.63 0.90
N GLU A 75 -4.92 7.32 0.98
CA GLU A 75 -4.25 7.97 -0.15
C GLU A 75 -3.87 6.96 -1.25
N ASP A 76 -3.48 5.74 -0.87
CA ASP A 76 -3.14 4.68 -1.81
C ASP A 76 -4.38 4.24 -2.60
N LEU A 77 -5.55 4.18 -1.95
CA LEU A 77 -6.82 3.86 -2.61
C LEU A 77 -7.22 4.97 -3.60
N VAL A 78 -7.07 6.23 -3.22
CA VAL A 78 -7.41 7.39 -4.07
C VAL A 78 -6.45 7.51 -5.24
N ALA A 79 -5.16 7.25 -5.04
CA ALA A 79 -4.17 7.25 -6.10
C ALA A 79 -4.42 6.17 -7.16
N GLY A 80 -5.29 5.18 -6.85
CA GLY A 80 -5.67 4.13 -7.80
C GLY A 80 -4.51 3.22 -8.21
N GLY A 81 -3.56 3.00 -7.32
CA GLY A 81 -2.33 2.25 -7.63
C GLY A 81 -1.36 2.99 -8.54
N ALA A 82 -1.72 4.20 -9.00
CA ALA A 82 -0.91 5.03 -9.88
C ALA A 82 -0.01 6.01 -9.12
N ARG A 83 0.31 5.74 -7.85
CA ARG A 83 1.58 6.30 -7.40
C ARG A 83 2.65 5.59 -8.23
N PRO A 84 3.40 6.32 -9.06
CA PRO A 84 4.70 5.81 -9.43
C PRO A 84 5.33 5.47 -8.09
N ASN A 85 5.83 4.28 -7.99
CA ASN A 85 6.45 3.73 -6.79
C ASN A 85 7.56 4.69 -6.34
N THR A 86 7.17 5.84 -5.75
CA THR A 86 8.10 6.70 -5.06
C THR A 86 8.43 5.93 -3.81
N GLU A 87 9.33 4.95 -4.00
CA GLU A 87 10.17 4.37 -2.99
C GLU A 87 9.52 3.50 -1.89
N LYS A 88 8.46 2.75 -2.18
CA LYS A 88 8.44 1.39 -1.64
C LYS A 88 9.19 0.50 -2.62
N GLY A 89 10.43 0.82 -2.88
CA GLY A 89 11.37 -0.10 -3.47
C GLY A 89 11.28 -1.38 -2.65
N HIS A 90 11.23 -2.53 -3.30
CA HIS A 90 11.17 -3.82 -2.65
C HIS A 90 12.29 -3.88 -1.59
N ARG A 91 11.93 -3.56 -0.35
CA ARG A 91 12.86 -3.62 0.76
C ARG A 91 12.93 -5.08 1.17
N LEU A 92 14.06 -5.69 0.92
CA LEU A 92 14.35 -7.03 1.38
C LEU A 92 15.10 -6.92 2.71
N ALA A 93 14.52 -7.41 3.79
CA ALA A 93 15.18 -7.53 5.08
C ALA A 93 15.75 -8.95 5.22
N LEU A 94 17.06 -9.04 5.38
CA LEU A 94 17.75 -10.30 5.67
C LEU A 94 17.89 -10.44 7.19
N LEU A 95 17.16 -11.39 7.77
CA LEU A 95 17.18 -11.71 9.20
C LEU A 95 17.93 -13.03 9.41
N GLY A 96 18.63 -13.15 10.53
CA GLY A 96 19.32 -14.38 10.89
C GLY A 96 20.46 -14.14 11.89
N VAL A 97 21.02 -15.23 12.40
CA VAL A 97 22.11 -15.21 13.39
C VAL A 97 23.39 -14.53 12.89
N ARG A 98 24.19 -14.06 13.82
CA ARG A 98 25.51 -13.47 13.52
C ARG A 98 26.38 -14.51 12.80
N GLY A 99 27.07 -14.10 11.71
CA GLY A 99 27.89 -15.02 10.91
C GLY A 99 27.11 -15.85 9.86
N GLY A 100 25.79 -15.70 9.74
CA GLY A 100 24.95 -16.46 8.80
C GLY A 100 25.01 -15.99 7.33
N GLY A 101 26.03 -15.26 6.90
CA GLY A 101 26.21 -14.87 5.49
C GLY A 101 25.27 -13.78 4.98
N LYS A 102 24.54 -13.08 5.86
CA LYS A 102 23.59 -12.01 5.48
C LYS A 102 24.26 -10.89 4.68
N THR A 103 25.40 -10.43 5.12
CA THR A 103 26.16 -9.34 4.47
C THR A 103 26.61 -9.76 3.06
N THR A 104 27.13 -10.98 2.93
CA THR A 104 27.55 -11.53 1.63
C THR A 104 26.38 -11.66 0.66
N LEU A 105 25.26 -12.20 1.14
CA LEU A 105 24.04 -12.35 0.35
C LEU A 105 23.42 -10.99 -0.01
N GLY A 106 23.38 -10.05 0.95
CA GLY A 106 22.91 -8.68 0.74
C GLY A 106 23.71 -7.93 -0.32
N ALA A 107 25.04 -8.03 -0.27
CA ALA A 107 25.92 -7.44 -1.26
C ALA A 107 25.72 -8.07 -2.66
N ALA A 108 25.56 -9.39 -2.74
CA ALA A 108 25.30 -10.08 -4.00
C ALA A 108 23.95 -9.68 -4.63
N ILE A 109 22.89 -9.56 -3.83
CA ILE A 109 21.57 -9.10 -4.29
C ILE A 109 21.63 -7.64 -4.74
N SER A 110 22.34 -6.78 -3.99
CA SER A 110 22.56 -5.37 -4.34
C SER A 110 23.25 -5.24 -5.70
N ALA A 111 24.32 -5.97 -5.92
CA ALA A 111 25.03 -5.98 -7.19
C ALA A 111 24.16 -6.50 -8.35
N ALA A 112 23.42 -7.59 -8.12
CA ALA A 112 22.58 -8.21 -9.16
C ALA A 112 21.35 -7.36 -9.53
N ARG A 113 20.84 -6.55 -8.62
CA ARG A 113 19.61 -5.77 -8.80
C ARG A 113 19.83 -4.26 -8.94
N GLY A 114 21.05 -3.78 -8.78
CA GLY A 114 21.38 -2.35 -8.83
C GLY A 114 20.68 -1.53 -7.72
N VAL A 115 20.43 -2.14 -6.56
CA VAL A 115 19.78 -1.49 -5.42
C VAL A 115 20.76 -1.28 -4.28
N PRO A 116 20.67 -0.22 -3.48
CA PRO A 116 21.57 -0.01 -2.36
C PRO A 116 21.40 -1.09 -1.29
N PHE A 117 22.53 -1.57 -0.75
CA PHE A 117 22.57 -2.46 0.41
C PHE A 117 22.93 -1.62 1.65
N ILE A 118 22.11 -1.75 2.68
CA ILE A 118 22.33 -1.05 3.96
C ILE A 118 22.45 -2.10 5.04
N GLU A 119 23.57 -2.12 5.72
CA GLU A 119 23.78 -2.95 6.90
C GLU A 119 23.33 -2.20 8.15
N MET A 120 22.31 -2.74 8.83
CA MET A 120 21.68 -2.10 9.97
C MET A 120 22.66 -1.89 11.13
N SER A 121 23.56 -2.84 11.37
CA SER A 121 24.59 -2.73 12.41
C SER A 121 25.46 -1.50 12.22
N SER A 122 25.98 -1.29 11.01
CA SER A 122 26.81 -0.12 10.70
C SER A 122 26.04 1.21 10.81
N GLN A 123 24.73 1.20 10.49
CA GLN A 123 23.90 2.40 10.67
C GLN A 123 23.65 2.71 12.15
N ILE A 124 23.43 1.68 12.98
CA ILE A 124 23.24 1.85 14.42
C ILE A 124 24.53 2.38 15.05
N GLU A 125 25.68 1.82 14.72
CA GLU A 125 26.99 2.30 15.19
C GLU A 125 27.24 3.76 14.80
N MET A 126 26.93 4.13 13.56
CA MET A 126 27.09 5.51 13.08
C MET A 126 26.21 6.51 13.80
N VAL A 127 24.96 6.12 14.14
CA VAL A 127 23.98 7.01 14.78
C VAL A 127 24.16 7.05 16.30
N SER A 128 24.46 5.90 16.93
CA SER A 128 24.61 5.79 18.39
C SER A 128 26.01 6.13 18.89
N GLY A 129 27.02 6.02 18.03
CA GLY A 129 28.41 6.13 18.43
C GLY A 129 28.92 4.96 19.29
N MET A 130 28.13 3.89 19.41
CA MET A 130 28.41 2.68 20.19
C MET A 130 28.53 1.47 19.29
N ASP A 131 29.43 0.52 19.64
CA ASP A 131 29.46 -0.80 18.99
C ASP A 131 28.15 -1.57 19.27
N VAL A 132 27.58 -2.24 18.25
CA VAL A 132 26.36 -3.03 18.40
C VAL A 132 26.52 -4.12 19.46
N GLY A 133 27.74 -4.57 19.75
CA GLY A 133 28.04 -5.50 20.83
C GLY A 133 27.84 -4.94 22.24
N GLU A 134 27.78 -3.60 22.39
CA GLU A 134 27.55 -2.92 23.67
C GLU A 134 26.06 -2.56 23.90
N VAL A 135 25.24 -2.70 22.85
CA VAL A 135 23.81 -2.31 22.88
C VAL A 135 22.88 -3.51 23.21
N ILE A 136 23.41 -4.75 23.28
CA ILE A 136 22.62 -5.97 23.53
C ILE A 136 22.93 -6.49 24.96
#